data_f1106b63053b7bdb281e5fab42e6a230
#
_entry.id   f1106b63053b7bdb281e5fab42e6a230
#
_cell.length_a   1.000
_cell.length_b   1.000
_cell.length_c   1.000
_cell.angle_alpha   90.00
_cell.angle_beta   90.00
_cell.angle_gamma   90.00
#
_symmetry.space_group_name_H-M   'P 1'
#
loop_
_entity.id
_entity.type
_entity.pdbx_description
1 polymer ?
#
loop_
_entity_poly.entity_id
_entity_poly.type
_entity_poly.pdbx_seq_one_letter_code
_entity_poly.pdbx_strand_id
1 'polypeptide(L)'
;MSKTTTALYELIWWSFTLVLASLLLLPIFTKLPDFPFYLDNFAFVVVAITLTRYLFFLDISWLRDHLIIQASASILLIILIFWMIQSFNGFITFFDEEGPDILVKHLDKDTAGIMNTYMKTQYRFFGIWAIMAALLTPPRFLYNVWVRYRAGVRQI
;
A
#
# COMPACT_ATOMS: atom_id res chain seq x y z
N MET A 1 -16.23 16.35 14.52
CA MET A 1 -15.16 17.13 13.85
C MET A 1 -15.77 18.01 12.78
N SER A 2 -15.24 19.24 12.57
CA SER A 2 -15.68 20.05 11.43
C SER A 2 -15.23 19.44 10.11
N LYS A 3 -15.94 19.73 9.01
CA LYS A 3 -15.56 19.25 7.66
C LYS A 3 -14.12 19.68 7.29
N THR A 4 -13.72 20.87 7.67
CA THR A 4 -12.37 21.43 7.44
C THR A 4 -11.31 20.64 8.20
N THR A 5 -11.56 20.28 9.47
CA THR A 5 -10.63 19.48 10.28
C THR A 5 -10.43 18.10 9.70
N THR A 6 -11.50 17.46 9.20
CA THR A 6 -11.42 16.13 8.56
C THR A 6 -10.62 16.20 7.27
N ALA A 7 -10.84 17.21 6.43
CA ALA A 7 -10.09 17.39 5.19
C ALA A 7 -8.59 17.64 5.44
N LEU A 8 -8.25 18.46 6.44
CA LEU A 8 -6.86 18.71 6.83
C LEU A 8 -6.19 17.41 7.32
N TYR A 9 -6.90 16.62 8.10
CA TYR A 9 -6.41 15.33 8.60
C TYR A 9 -6.10 14.35 7.45
N GLU A 10 -6.98 14.30 6.43
CA GLU A 10 -6.75 13.51 5.23
C GLU A 10 -5.50 13.97 4.47
N LEU A 11 -5.37 15.28 4.25
CA LEU A 11 -4.23 15.85 3.54
C LEU A 11 -2.90 15.51 4.23
N ILE A 12 -2.85 15.67 5.56
CA ILE A 12 -1.65 15.33 6.36
C ILE A 12 -1.29 13.85 6.20
N TRP A 13 -2.28 12.95 6.28
CA TRP A 13 -2.03 11.51 6.14
C TRP A 13 -1.56 11.12 4.74
N TRP A 14 -2.17 11.68 3.69
CA TRP A 14 -1.71 11.43 2.32
C TRP A 14 -0.30 11.95 2.08
N SER A 15 -0.02 13.18 2.54
CA SER A 15 1.34 13.74 2.45
C SER A 15 2.35 12.89 3.21
N PHE A 16 2.04 12.47 4.42
CA PHE A 16 2.89 11.57 5.21
C PHE A 16 3.16 10.25 4.50
N THR A 17 2.11 9.61 3.95
CA THR A 17 2.23 8.34 3.23
C THR A 17 3.12 8.47 2.01
N LEU A 18 2.93 9.51 1.20
CA LEU A 18 3.73 9.73 -0.01
C LEU A 18 5.19 10.06 0.31
N VAL A 19 5.43 10.90 1.31
CA VAL A 19 6.80 11.23 1.76
C VAL A 19 7.49 9.98 2.30
N LEU A 20 6.82 9.21 3.15
CA LEU A 20 7.40 7.99 3.71
C LEU A 20 7.70 6.94 2.62
N ALA A 21 6.79 6.73 1.66
CA ALA A 21 7.02 5.84 0.53
C ALA A 21 8.22 6.29 -0.30
N SER A 22 8.33 7.59 -0.59
CA SER A 22 9.46 8.15 -1.33
C SER A 22 10.79 7.98 -0.59
N LEU A 23 10.81 8.20 0.72
CA LEU A 23 12.01 8.03 1.54
C LEU A 23 12.45 6.56 1.61
N LEU A 24 11.51 5.63 1.73
CA LEU A 24 11.80 4.19 1.74
C LEU A 24 12.36 3.71 0.39
N LEU A 25 11.89 4.26 -0.72
CA LEU A 25 12.37 3.88 -2.04
C LEU A 25 13.62 4.66 -2.49
N LEU A 26 13.98 5.72 -1.80
CA LEU A 26 15.11 6.58 -2.18
C LEU A 26 16.44 5.81 -2.37
N PRO A 27 16.84 4.87 -1.48
CA PRO A 27 18.05 4.08 -1.70
C PRO A 27 17.99 3.22 -2.96
N ILE A 28 16.84 2.61 -3.24
CA ILE A 28 16.62 1.81 -4.44
C ILE A 28 16.71 2.73 -5.67
N PHE A 29 16.02 3.87 -5.65
CA PHE A 29 16.01 4.84 -6.74
C PHE A 29 17.40 5.38 -7.08
N THR A 30 18.22 5.65 -6.10
CA THR A 30 19.53 6.24 -6.29
C THR A 30 20.61 5.22 -6.66
N LYS A 31 20.48 3.97 -6.23
CA LYS A 31 21.49 2.93 -6.39
C LYS A 31 21.15 1.88 -7.43
N LEU A 32 19.89 1.71 -7.79
CA LEU A 32 19.42 0.67 -8.71
C LEU A 32 18.54 1.29 -9.81
N PRO A 33 19.11 2.02 -10.78
CA PRO A 33 18.33 2.74 -11.80
C PRO A 33 17.51 1.81 -12.70
N ASP A 34 17.94 0.56 -12.88
CA ASP A 34 17.29 -0.43 -13.72
C ASP A 34 16.32 -1.36 -12.94
N PHE A 35 15.92 -0.99 -11.72
CA PHE A 35 15.01 -1.81 -10.92
C PHE A 35 13.61 -1.86 -11.54
N PRO A 36 13.14 -3.02 -12.06
CA PRO A 36 11.90 -3.07 -12.85
C PRO A 36 10.62 -2.95 -12.02
N PHE A 37 10.69 -3.15 -10.69
CA PHE A 37 9.53 -3.18 -9.79
C PHE A 37 9.32 -1.89 -8.99
N TYR A 38 9.74 -0.76 -9.52
CA TYR A 38 9.64 0.53 -8.85
C TYR A 38 8.22 0.91 -8.47
N LEU A 39 7.33 0.91 -9.48
CA LEU A 39 5.94 1.32 -9.33
C LEU A 39 5.18 0.37 -8.42
N ASP A 40 5.42 -0.93 -8.57
CA ASP A 40 4.79 -1.95 -7.74
C ASP A 40 5.20 -1.78 -6.27
N ASN A 41 6.49 -1.55 -6.04
CA ASN A 41 7.03 -1.35 -4.70
C ASN A 41 6.47 -0.08 -4.05
N PHE A 42 6.43 1.04 -4.79
CA PHE A 42 5.83 2.28 -4.33
C PHE A 42 4.34 2.07 -3.98
N ALA A 43 3.60 1.40 -4.88
CA ALA A 43 2.19 1.09 -4.67
C ALA A 43 1.98 0.24 -3.42
N PHE A 44 2.80 -0.78 -3.18
CA PHE A 44 2.72 -1.62 -1.98
C PHE A 44 2.89 -0.80 -0.69
N VAL A 45 3.87 0.10 -0.64
CA VAL A 45 4.05 0.98 0.53
C VAL A 45 2.83 1.87 0.75
N VAL A 46 2.35 2.54 -0.31
CA VAL A 46 1.20 3.44 -0.23
C VAL A 46 -0.07 2.68 0.17
N VAL A 47 -0.33 1.52 -0.44
CA VAL A 47 -1.50 0.69 -0.14
C VAL A 47 -1.44 0.16 1.29
N ALA A 48 -0.29 -0.37 1.74
CA ALA A 48 -0.12 -0.88 3.09
C ALA A 48 -0.46 0.17 4.14
N ILE A 49 0.10 1.37 4.03
CA ILE A 49 -0.12 2.44 5.01
C ILE A 49 -1.56 2.96 4.94
N THR A 50 -2.06 3.22 3.73
CA THR A 50 -3.40 3.80 3.53
C THR A 50 -4.51 2.88 4.00
N LEU A 51 -4.45 1.59 3.61
CA LEU A 51 -5.48 0.63 4.02
C LEU A 51 -5.41 0.30 5.50
N THR A 52 -4.21 0.18 6.09
CA THR A 52 -4.04 0.02 7.53
C THR A 52 -4.66 1.19 8.29
N ARG A 53 -4.48 2.41 7.79
CA ARG A 53 -5.14 3.57 8.36
C ARG A 53 -6.67 3.44 8.35
N TYR A 54 -7.27 3.05 7.22
CA TYR A 54 -8.71 2.87 7.14
C TYR A 54 -9.22 1.70 7.98
N LEU A 55 -8.43 0.64 8.16
CA LEU A 55 -8.77 -0.45 9.07
C LEU A 55 -8.96 0.02 10.51
N PHE A 56 -8.04 0.83 11.02
CA PHE A 56 -8.02 1.23 12.43
C PHE A 56 -8.70 2.58 12.69
N PHE A 57 -8.65 3.51 11.75
CA PHE A 57 -9.07 4.90 11.92
C PHE A 57 -10.21 5.33 10.99
N LEU A 58 -11.02 4.39 10.50
CA LEU A 58 -12.17 4.70 9.65
C LEU A 58 -13.12 5.71 10.34
N ASP A 59 -13.30 5.61 11.65
CA ASP A 59 -14.24 6.43 12.40
C ASP A 59 -13.90 7.93 12.45
N ILE A 60 -12.65 8.30 12.21
CA ILE A 60 -12.19 9.69 12.13
C ILE A 60 -11.90 10.15 10.70
N SER A 61 -12.05 9.25 9.72
CA SER A 61 -11.86 9.52 8.30
C SER A 61 -13.12 10.13 7.66
N TRP A 62 -12.91 10.92 6.60
CA TRP A 62 -14.01 11.39 5.75
C TRP A 62 -14.82 10.23 5.14
N LEU A 63 -14.15 9.11 4.89
CA LEU A 63 -14.74 7.92 4.28
C LEU A 63 -15.83 7.28 5.15
N ARG A 64 -15.80 7.51 6.47
CA ARG A 64 -16.74 6.95 7.44
C ARG A 64 -18.21 7.07 7.02
N ASP A 65 -18.59 8.24 6.52
CA ASP A 65 -19.99 8.57 6.21
C ASP A 65 -20.35 8.33 4.73
N HIS A 66 -19.37 7.97 3.89
CA HIS A 66 -19.58 7.73 2.45
C HIS A 66 -19.75 6.23 2.17
N LEU A 67 -20.94 5.70 2.52
CA LEU A 67 -21.21 4.25 2.46
C LEU A 67 -21.12 3.67 1.04
N ILE A 68 -21.58 4.41 0.01
CA ILE A 68 -21.47 3.98 -1.40
C ILE A 68 -20.01 3.84 -1.79
N ILE A 69 -19.17 4.80 -1.40
CA ILE A 69 -17.73 4.76 -1.71
C ILE A 69 -17.08 3.55 -1.03
N GLN A 70 -17.43 3.25 0.22
CA GLN A 70 -16.92 2.06 0.92
C GLN A 70 -17.34 0.76 0.23
N ALA A 71 -18.61 0.65 -0.18
CA ALA A 71 -19.09 -0.54 -0.89
C ALA A 71 -18.38 -0.71 -2.25
N SER A 72 -18.26 0.36 -3.04
CA SER A 72 -17.55 0.35 -4.32
C SER A 72 -16.05 0.04 -4.13
N ALA A 73 -15.41 0.66 -3.14
CA ALA A 73 -14.02 0.40 -2.81
C ALA A 73 -13.79 -1.06 -2.41
N SER A 74 -14.74 -1.68 -1.69
CA SER A 74 -14.65 -3.10 -1.34
C SER A 74 -14.58 -4.00 -2.57
N ILE A 75 -15.31 -3.68 -3.64
CA ILE A 75 -15.27 -4.42 -4.91
C ILE A 75 -13.94 -4.17 -5.63
N LEU A 76 -13.51 -2.92 -5.72
CA LEU A 76 -12.24 -2.55 -6.36
C LEU A 76 -11.03 -3.16 -5.66
N LEU A 77 -11.07 -3.29 -4.33
CA LEU A 77 -10.01 -3.94 -3.56
C LEU A 77 -9.82 -5.40 -3.94
N ILE A 78 -10.87 -6.12 -4.34
CA ILE A 78 -10.73 -7.50 -4.83
C ILE A 78 -9.85 -7.53 -6.08
N ILE A 79 -10.09 -6.63 -7.03
CA ILE A 79 -9.28 -6.51 -8.26
C ILE A 79 -7.83 -6.13 -7.90
N LEU A 80 -7.67 -5.18 -6.98
CA LEU A 80 -6.36 -4.73 -6.51
C LEU A 80 -5.56 -5.87 -5.86
N ILE A 81 -6.21 -6.74 -5.08
CA ILE A 81 -5.58 -7.91 -4.46
C ILE A 81 -5.00 -8.85 -5.53
N PHE A 82 -5.76 -9.16 -6.58
CA PHE A 82 -5.26 -10.00 -7.67
C PHE A 82 -4.03 -9.39 -8.35
N TRP A 83 -4.09 -8.10 -8.65
CA TRP A 83 -2.93 -7.39 -9.22
C TRP A 83 -1.71 -7.44 -8.28
N MET A 84 -1.90 -7.17 -6.98
CA MET A 84 -0.81 -7.20 -5.99
C MET A 84 -0.19 -8.60 -5.86
N ILE A 85 -0.99 -9.66 -5.87
CA ILE A 85 -0.49 -11.04 -5.83
C ILE A 85 0.33 -11.33 -7.09
N GLN A 86 -0.15 -10.91 -8.26
CA GLN A 86 0.56 -11.11 -9.53
C GLN A 86 1.90 -10.36 -9.55
N SER A 87 1.92 -9.09 -9.16
CA SER A 87 3.16 -8.29 -9.05
C SER A 87 4.13 -8.88 -8.03
N PHE A 88 3.62 -9.36 -6.90
CA PHE A 88 4.44 -9.99 -5.88
C PHE A 88 5.08 -11.29 -6.38
N ASN A 89 4.32 -12.14 -7.05
CA ASN A 89 4.83 -13.36 -7.66
C ASN A 89 5.84 -13.05 -8.77
N GLY A 90 5.58 -12.05 -9.62
CA GLY A 90 6.51 -11.60 -10.64
C GLY A 90 7.88 -11.19 -10.07
N PHE A 91 7.87 -10.50 -8.94
CA PHE A 91 9.10 -10.17 -8.22
C PHE A 91 9.85 -11.41 -7.73
N ILE A 92 9.14 -12.37 -7.13
CA ILE A 92 9.76 -13.62 -6.64
C ILE A 92 10.37 -14.40 -7.81
N THR A 93 9.61 -14.60 -8.90
CA THR A 93 10.05 -15.31 -10.09
C THR A 93 11.29 -14.65 -10.71
N PHE A 94 11.30 -13.32 -10.84
CA PHE A 94 12.44 -12.58 -11.35
C PHE A 94 13.73 -12.87 -10.54
N PHE A 95 13.62 -12.87 -9.21
CA PHE A 95 14.77 -13.15 -8.35
C PHE A 95 15.20 -14.62 -8.34
N ASP A 96 14.29 -15.53 -8.59
CA ASP A 96 14.60 -16.97 -8.67
C ASP A 96 15.24 -17.35 -10.01
N GLU A 97 14.84 -16.70 -11.09
CA GLU A 97 15.33 -16.98 -12.46
C GLU A 97 16.58 -16.19 -12.84
N GLU A 98 16.58 -14.88 -12.63
CA GLU A 98 17.66 -14.01 -13.06
C GLU A 98 18.68 -13.69 -11.97
N GLY A 99 18.27 -13.85 -10.72
CA GLY A 99 19.08 -13.58 -9.54
C GLY A 99 19.23 -12.08 -9.22
N PRO A 100 19.63 -11.78 -8.00
CA PRO A 100 19.78 -10.39 -7.54
C PRO A 100 20.99 -9.68 -8.15
N ASP A 101 21.99 -10.44 -8.60
CA ASP A 101 23.28 -9.91 -9.00
C ASP A 101 23.19 -9.05 -10.28
N ILE A 102 22.19 -9.29 -11.11
CA ILE A 102 21.93 -8.49 -12.32
C ILE A 102 21.72 -7.00 -12.00
N LEU A 103 20.99 -6.71 -10.92
CA LEU A 103 20.64 -5.33 -10.54
C LEU A 103 21.77 -4.62 -9.81
N VAL A 104 22.63 -5.35 -9.10
CA VAL A 104 23.64 -4.77 -8.20
C VAL A 104 25.08 -4.88 -8.72
N LYS A 105 25.31 -5.48 -9.89
CA LYS A 105 26.67 -5.75 -10.42
C LYS A 105 27.51 -4.49 -10.72
N HIS A 106 26.89 -3.33 -10.82
CA HIS A 106 27.58 -2.06 -10.99
C HIS A 106 28.05 -1.42 -9.68
N LEU A 107 27.64 -2.00 -8.54
CA LEU A 107 28.01 -1.53 -7.20
C LEU A 107 29.24 -2.28 -6.68
N ASP A 108 29.95 -1.67 -5.74
CA ASP A 108 30.98 -2.36 -4.96
C ASP A 108 30.38 -3.50 -4.13
N LYS A 109 31.20 -4.50 -3.80
CA LYS A 109 30.73 -5.76 -3.18
C LYS A 109 29.93 -5.56 -1.88
N ASP A 110 30.35 -4.61 -1.04
CA ASP A 110 29.70 -4.35 0.24
C ASP A 110 28.35 -3.65 0.03
N THR A 111 28.31 -2.62 -0.80
CA THR A 111 27.07 -1.94 -1.17
C THR A 111 26.10 -2.85 -1.91
N ALA A 112 26.57 -3.72 -2.80
CA ALA A 112 25.76 -4.69 -3.50
C ALA A 112 25.04 -5.65 -2.54
N GLY A 113 25.74 -6.17 -1.54
CA GLY A 113 25.17 -7.05 -0.52
C GLY A 113 24.08 -6.35 0.31
N ILE A 114 24.34 -5.11 0.73
CA ILE A 114 23.38 -4.29 1.49
C ILE A 114 22.13 -4.02 0.64
N MET A 115 22.31 -3.55 -0.59
CA MET A 115 21.20 -3.20 -1.48
C MET A 115 20.34 -4.41 -1.87
N ASN A 116 20.98 -5.55 -2.14
CA ASN A 116 20.28 -6.80 -2.40
C ASN A 116 19.37 -7.20 -1.22
N THR A 117 19.91 -7.17 -0.01
CA THR A 117 19.13 -7.47 1.20
C THR A 117 18.01 -6.46 1.42
N TYR A 118 18.31 -5.17 1.26
CA TYR A 118 17.34 -4.10 1.46
C TYR A 118 16.15 -4.20 0.51
N MET A 119 16.39 -4.27 -0.81
CA MET A 119 15.31 -4.31 -1.79
C MET A 119 14.43 -5.55 -1.63
N LYS A 120 15.00 -6.72 -1.36
CA LYS A 120 14.24 -7.95 -1.13
C LYS A 120 13.38 -7.88 0.13
N THR A 121 13.98 -7.43 1.23
CA THR A 121 13.27 -7.36 2.52
C THR A 121 12.17 -6.33 2.47
N GLN A 122 12.46 -5.14 1.95
CA GLN A 122 11.53 -4.04 1.86
C GLN A 122 10.35 -4.39 0.95
N TYR A 123 10.59 -4.94 -0.25
CA TYR A 123 9.54 -5.34 -1.18
C TYR A 123 8.64 -6.44 -0.60
N ARG A 124 9.25 -7.49 -0.02
CA ARG A 124 8.49 -8.58 0.61
C ARG A 124 7.67 -8.10 1.79
N PHE A 125 8.25 -7.28 2.65
CA PHE A 125 7.56 -6.75 3.82
C PHE A 125 6.33 -5.94 3.43
N PHE A 126 6.49 -4.93 2.57
CA PHE A 126 5.38 -4.09 2.17
C PHE A 126 4.40 -4.79 1.25
N GLY A 127 4.84 -5.71 0.40
CA GLY A 127 3.96 -6.53 -0.44
C GLY A 127 3.03 -7.40 0.39
N ILE A 128 3.56 -8.15 1.35
CA ILE A 128 2.76 -8.97 2.26
C ILE A 128 1.82 -8.09 3.09
N TRP A 129 2.33 -6.99 3.65
CA TRP A 129 1.52 -6.07 4.45
C TRP A 129 0.38 -5.45 3.62
N ALA A 130 0.65 -4.99 2.40
CA ALA A 130 -0.36 -4.44 1.50
C ALA A 130 -1.47 -5.44 1.17
N ILE A 131 -1.09 -6.69 0.83
CA ILE A 131 -2.04 -7.77 0.53
C ILE A 131 -2.90 -8.08 1.76
N MET A 132 -2.31 -8.20 2.94
CA MET A 132 -3.05 -8.45 4.19
C MET A 132 -3.99 -7.30 4.53
N ALA A 133 -3.55 -6.06 4.41
CA ALA A 133 -4.39 -4.89 4.63
C ALA A 133 -5.56 -4.83 3.63
N ALA A 134 -5.30 -5.15 2.36
CA ALA A 134 -6.32 -5.19 1.32
C ALA A 134 -7.35 -6.30 1.55
N LEU A 135 -6.95 -7.46 2.06
CA LEU A 135 -7.87 -8.55 2.43
C LEU A 135 -8.78 -8.20 3.61
N LEU A 136 -8.25 -7.47 4.58
CA LEU A 136 -8.99 -7.11 5.81
C LEU A 136 -9.89 -5.87 5.63
N THR A 137 -9.60 -5.00 4.67
CA THR A 137 -10.35 -3.74 4.49
C THR A 137 -11.79 -3.93 4.00
N PRO A 138 -12.12 -4.79 3.01
CA PRO A 138 -13.50 -5.00 2.57
C PRO A 138 -14.45 -5.45 3.69
N PRO A 139 -14.12 -6.44 4.52
CA PRO A 139 -14.96 -6.80 5.67
C PRO A 139 -15.20 -5.62 6.64
N ARG A 140 -14.17 -4.80 6.89
CA ARG A 140 -14.30 -3.62 7.76
C ARG A 140 -15.24 -2.56 7.17
N PHE A 141 -15.14 -2.32 5.87
CA PHE A 141 -16.01 -1.38 5.16
C PHE A 141 -17.47 -1.88 5.14
N LEU A 142 -17.67 -3.14 4.75
CA LEU A 142 -19.01 -3.75 4.69
C LEU A 142 -19.67 -3.79 6.08
N TYR A 143 -18.91 -4.05 7.14
CA TYR A 143 -19.40 -3.97 8.50
C TYR A 143 -19.89 -2.55 8.87
N ASN A 144 -19.10 -1.51 8.53
CA ASN A 144 -19.51 -0.13 8.77
C ASN A 144 -20.76 0.25 7.96
N VAL A 145 -20.83 -0.16 6.70
CA VAL A 145 -22.02 0.03 5.84
C VAL A 145 -23.24 -0.61 6.46
N TRP A 146 -23.14 -1.86 6.90
CA TRP A 146 -24.23 -2.61 7.48
C TRP A 146 -24.75 -1.99 8.80
N VAL A 147 -23.82 -1.63 9.70
CA VAL A 147 -24.18 -1.01 10.98
C VAL A 147 -24.90 0.32 10.78
N ARG A 148 -24.40 1.17 9.87
CA ARG A 148 -24.98 2.48 9.59
C ARG A 148 -26.31 2.40 8.83
N TYR A 149 -26.43 1.46 7.92
CA TYR A 149 -27.70 1.20 7.25
C TYR A 149 -28.80 0.81 8.25
N ARG A 150 -28.48 -0.09 9.19
CA ARG A 150 -29.42 -0.47 10.28
C ARG A 150 -29.77 0.70 11.21
N ALA A 151 -28.83 1.58 11.49
CA ALA A 151 -29.06 2.76 12.32
C ALA A 151 -29.90 3.85 11.62
N GLY A 152 -30.34 3.63 10.37
CA GLY A 152 -31.17 4.58 9.63
C GLY A 152 -30.42 5.83 9.17
N VAL A 153 -29.10 5.80 9.14
CA VAL A 153 -28.27 6.88 8.60
C VAL A 153 -28.46 6.89 7.07
N ARG A 154 -29.40 7.70 6.59
CA ARG A 154 -29.56 7.94 5.15
C ARG A 154 -28.39 8.78 4.66
N GLN A 155 -27.81 8.33 3.55
CA GLN A 155 -26.84 9.14 2.83
C GLN A 155 -27.54 10.35 2.22
N ILE A 156 -27.04 11.49 2.50
CA ILE A 156 -27.34 12.73 1.80
C ILE A 156 -26.18 13.02 0.84
#